data_495cae669d064da751920dcbba729bb6
#
_entry.id   495cae669d064da751920dcbba729bb6
#
_cell.length_a   1.000
_cell.length_b   1.000
_cell.length_c   1.000
_cell.angle_alpha   90.00
_cell.angle_beta   90.00
_cell.angle_gamma   90.00
#
_symmetry.space_group_name_H-M   'P 1'
#
loop_
_entity.id
_entity.type
_entity.pdbx_description
1 polymer ?
#
loop_
_entity_poly.entity_id
_entity_poly.type
_entity_poly.pdbx_seq_one_letter_code
_entity_poly.pdbx_strand_id
1 'polypeptide(L)'
;MISGQYIKKLAENAGFDLCGITPCKHLAENESYFREWLAKGYGSSLEYLERNLDKRFDVRHLVEGAQTVVVCAVSYKNPLGEGYPPGCRTKIASYARSRDYHPVLKRMLGTMLEALRRQYPGLTGRTFVDTAPLLEKQLAVEAGLGWIGRQSLLLTPQYGSYVLLGELVLTLPSDQYDAPFAGARCGRCRNCLDSCPTGAIVAPKVIDTNRCI
;
A
#
# COMPACT_ATOMS: atom_id res chain seq x y z
N MET A 1 -16.11 17.68 8.96
CA MET A 1 -15.77 16.71 7.88
C MET A 1 -14.78 17.37 6.94
N ILE A 2 -13.88 16.57 6.36
CA ILE A 2 -12.90 17.00 5.36
C ILE A 2 -13.49 16.79 3.98
N SER A 3 -13.30 17.73 3.05
CA SER A 3 -13.70 17.52 1.66
C SER A 3 -12.80 16.49 0.97
N GLY A 4 -13.39 15.40 0.50
CA GLY A 4 -12.68 14.35 -0.27
C GLY A 4 -12.12 14.89 -1.58
N GLN A 5 -12.82 15.80 -2.23
CA GLN A 5 -12.34 16.48 -3.42
C GLN A 5 -11.08 17.33 -3.12
N TYR A 6 -11.07 18.02 -1.97
CA TYR A 6 -9.90 18.80 -1.57
C TYR A 6 -8.70 17.91 -1.25
N ILE A 7 -8.91 16.77 -0.58
CA ILE A 7 -7.85 15.78 -0.35
C ILE A 7 -7.23 15.32 -1.68
N LYS A 8 -8.06 14.93 -2.64
CA LYS A 8 -7.59 14.47 -3.96
C LYS A 8 -6.83 15.55 -4.71
N LYS A 9 -7.27 16.81 -4.62
CA LYS A 9 -6.56 17.94 -5.22
C LYS A 9 -5.21 18.20 -4.56
N LEU A 10 -5.12 18.06 -3.24
CA LEU A 10 -3.84 18.16 -2.54
C LEU A 10 -2.87 17.04 -2.94
N ALA A 11 -3.36 15.82 -3.12
CA ALA A 11 -2.54 14.70 -3.57
C ALA A 11 -1.98 14.94 -4.98
N GLU A 12 -2.81 15.40 -5.92
CA GLU A 12 -2.39 15.79 -7.26
C GLU A 12 -1.31 16.89 -7.21
N ASN A 13 -1.54 17.95 -6.44
CA ASN A 13 -0.60 19.07 -6.29
C ASN A 13 0.71 18.63 -5.61
N ALA A 14 0.68 17.63 -4.75
CA ALA A 14 1.86 17.05 -4.11
C ALA A 14 2.66 16.13 -5.05
N GLY A 15 2.10 15.76 -6.21
CA GLY A 15 2.73 14.92 -7.22
C GLY A 15 2.42 13.42 -7.09
N PHE A 16 1.35 13.04 -6.41
CA PHE A 16 0.87 11.66 -6.41
C PHE A 16 0.11 11.34 -7.68
N ASP A 17 0.34 10.15 -8.22
CA ASP A 17 -0.32 9.65 -9.43
C ASP A 17 -1.72 9.09 -9.15
N LEU A 18 -1.93 8.54 -7.95
CA LEU A 18 -3.21 7.99 -7.49
C LEU A 18 -3.48 8.45 -6.05
N CYS A 19 -4.76 8.67 -5.75
CA CYS A 19 -5.24 8.97 -4.41
C CYS A 19 -6.64 8.37 -4.22
N GLY A 20 -6.83 7.68 -3.10
CA GLY A 20 -8.13 7.16 -2.68
C GLY A 20 -8.33 7.36 -1.18
N ILE A 21 -9.58 7.34 -0.76
CA ILE A 21 -10.00 7.66 0.60
C ILE A 21 -10.89 6.54 1.13
N THR A 22 -10.57 5.99 2.30
CA THR A 22 -11.36 4.93 2.95
C THR A 22 -11.60 5.29 4.42
N PRO A 23 -12.74 4.88 5.01
CA PRO A 23 -12.93 5.03 6.46
C PRO A 23 -11.98 4.10 7.23
N CYS A 24 -11.60 4.52 8.43
CA CYS A 24 -10.92 3.62 9.35
C CYS A 24 -11.86 2.50 9.79
N LYS A 25 -11.43 1.27 9.62
CA LYS A 25 -12.15 0.08 10.07
C LYS A 25 -11.20 -1.04 10.45
N HIS A 26 -11.67 -1.97 11.24
CA HIS A 26 -10.96 -3.22 11.49
C HIS A 26 -11.04 -4.14 10.26
N LEU A 27 -9.90 -4.65 9.82
CA LEU A 27 -9.75 -5.53 8.66
C LEU A 27 -9.85 -7.01 9.09
N ALA A 28 -11.00 -7.41 9.63
CA ALA A 28 -11.22 -8.72 10.28
C ALA A 28 -10.95 -9.91 9.36
N GLU A 29 -11.36 -9.86 8.10
CA GLU A 29 -11.10 -10.93 7.13
C GLU A 29 -9.60 -11.09 6.85
N ASN A 30 -8.88 -9.97 6.74
CA ASN A 30 -7.44 -9.98 6.56
C ASN A 30 -6.71 -10.50 7.80
N GLU A 31 -7.21 -10.20 9.00
CA GLU A 31 -6.66 -10.72 10.24
C GLU A 31 -6.80 -12.24 10.30
N SER A 32 -8.00 -12.77 10.04
CA SER A 32 -8.23 -14.22 10.02
C SER A 32 -7.30 -14.94 9.04
N TYR A 33 -7.26 -14.44 7.81
CA TYR A 33 -6.37 -14.96 6.76
C TYR A 33 -4.89 -14.92 7.17
N PHE A 34 -4.43 -13.83 7.77
CA PHE A 34 -3.04 -13.65 8.16
C PHE A 34 -2.64 -14.58 9.31
N ARG A 35 -3.53 -14.77 10.29
CA ARG A 35 -3.31 -15.71 11.39
C ARG A 35 -3.22 -17.15 10.90
N GLU A 36 -4.06 -17.55 9.95
CA GLU A 36 -3.98 -18.87 9.30
C GLU A 36 -2.66 -19.03 8.53
N TRP A 37 -2.22 -17.98 7.85
CA TRP A 37 -0.95 -17.96 7.12
C TRP A 37 0.25 -18.13 8.05
N LEU A 38 0.26 -17.45 9.20
CA LEU A 38 1.27 -17.63 10.26
C LEU A 38 1.22 -19.06 10.83
N ALA A 39 0.03 -19.57 11.13
CA ALA A 39 -0.15 -20.92 11.68
C ALA A 39 0.37 -22.03 10.75
N LYS A 40 0.42 -21.79 9.44
CA LYS A 40 1.03 -22.67 8.43
C LYS A 40 2.56 -22.58 8.39
N GLY A 41 3.18 -21.75 9.22
CA GLY A 41 4.63 -21.53 9.24
C GLY A 41 5.18 -20.76 8.04
N TYR A 42 4.31 -20.07 7.29
CA TYR A 42 4.73 -19.32 6.10
C TYR A 42 5.44 -18.00 6.42
N GLY A 43 5.45 -17.58 7.69
CA GLY A 43 6.16 -16.38 8.16
C GLY A 43 7.68 -16.51 8.18
N SER A 44 8.23 -17.74 8.14
CA SER A 44 9.67 -17.98 8.22
C SER A 44 10.32 -17.25 9.40
N SER A 45 11.50 -16.66 9.19
CA SER A 45 12.24 -15.84 10.16
C SER A 45 11.74 -14.39 10.27
N LEU A 46 10.62 -14.04 9.66
CA LEU A 46 10.08 -12.67 9.66
C LEU A 46 9.29 -12.39 10.96
N GLU A 47 9.93 -12.50 12.11
CA GLU A 47 9.31 -12.34 13.43
C GLU A 47 8.55 -11.02 13.61
N TYR A 48 8.94 -9.95 12.89
CA TYR A 48 8.24 -8.67 12.93
C TYR A 48 6.79 -8.75 12.44
N LEU A 49 6.45 -9.78 11.66
CA LEU A 49 5.09 -10.02 11.18
C LEU A 49 4.16 -10.48 12.30
N GLU A 50 4.68 -11.10 13.33
CA GLU A 50 3.91 -11.55 14.50
C GLU A 50 3.69 -10.42 15.52
N ARG A 51 4.42 -9.31 15.37
CA ARG A 51 4.36 -8.18 16.30
C ARG A 51 3.30 -7.18 15.88
N ASN A 52 2.68 -6.51 16.86
CA ASN A 52 1.72 -5.43 16.63
C ASN A 52 0.55 -5.83 15.71
N LEU A 53 0.01 -7.03 15.88
CA LEU A 53 -1.10 -7.52 15.06
C LEU A 53 -2.34 -6.65 15.22
N ASP A 54 -2.63 -6.17 16.43
CA ASP A 54 -3.69 -5.22 16.74
C ASP A 54 -3.61 -3.96 15.85
N LYS A 55 -2.42 -3.36 15.75
CA LYS A 55 -2.17 -2.17 14.94
C LYS A 55 -2.22 -2.46 13.44
N ARG A 56 -1.82 -3.68 13.06
CA ARG A 56 -1.74 -4.09 11.65
C ARG A 56 -3.12 -4.17 11.01
N PHE A 57 -4.11 -4.61 11.76
CA PHE A 57 -5.46 -4.78 11.25
C PHE A 57 -6.42 -3.63 11.59
N ASP A 58 -5.99 -2.72 12.46
CA ASP A 58 -6.79 -1.55 12.80
C ASP A 58 -5.91 -0.31 13.02
N VAL A 59 -5.96 0.60 12.08
CA VAL A 59 -5.16 1.83 12.10
C VAL A 59 -5.50 2.75 13.28
N ARG A 60 -6.67 2.57 13.93
CA ARG A 60 -7.08 3.33 15.12
C ARG A 60 -6.18 3.07 16.32
N HIS A 61 -5.48 1.93 16.33
CA HIS A 61 -4.43 1.63 17.33
C HIS A 61 -3.09 2.34 17.06
N LEU A 62 -2.92 2.96 15.88
CA LEU A 62 -1.74 3.75 15.54
C LEU A 62 -1.96 5.25 15.70
N VAL A 63 -3.21 5.70 15.49
CA VAL A 63 -3.61 7.11 15.60
C VAL A 63 -4.92 7.16 16.37
N GLU A 64 -4.85 7.65 17.60
CA GLU A 64 -6.03 7.80 18.45
C GLU A 64 -7.03 8.77 17.79
N GLY A 65 -8.32 8.39 17.79
CA GLY A 65 -9.37 9.15 17.15
C GLY A 65 -9.37 9.10 15.61
N ALA A 66 -8.61 8.20 14.99
CA ALA A 66 -8.57 8.05 13.54
C ALA A 66 -9.93 7.71 12.94
N GLN A 67 -10.33 8.42 11.89
CA GLN A 67 -11.59 8.24 11.17
C GLN A 67 -11.41 8.02 9.67
N THR A 68 -10.36 8.58 9.08
CA THR A 68 -10.11 8.55 7.63
C THR A 68 -8.69 8.08 7.33
N VAL A 69 -8.56 7.18 6.36
CA VAL A 69 -7.28 6.84 5.73
C VAL A 69 -7.29 7.37 4.30
N VAL A 70 -6.30 8.18 3.96
CA VAL A 70 -6.00 8.59 2.60
C VAL A 70 -4.83 7.76 2.12
N VAL A 71 -5.02 7.02 1.04
CA VAL A 71 -3.96 6.21 0.43
C VAL A 71 -3.52 6.88 -0.86
N CYS A 72 -2.23 7.19 -0.94
CA CYS A 72 -1.62 7.82 -2.11
C CYS A 72 -0.61 6.86 -2.75
N ALA A 73 -0.46 6.96 -4.06
CA ALA A 73 0.51 6.14 -4.78
C ALA A 73 1.31 6.98 -5.78
N VAL A 74 2.61 6.66 -5.91
CA VAL A 74 3.50 7.19 -6.93
C VAL A 74 3.98 6.05 -7.80
N SER A 75 3.88 6.18 -9.12
CA SER A 75 4.41 5.21 -10.05
C SER A 75 5.93 5.38 -10.20
N TYR A 76 6.65 4.27 -10.07
CA TYR A 76 8.08 4.21 -10.44
C TYR A 76 8.30 3.52 -11.80
N LYS A 77 7.23 3.33 -12.57
CA LYS A 77 7.32 2.80 -13.92
C LYS A 77 8.06 3.80 -14.80
N ASN A 78 9.26 3.40 -15.23
CA ASN A 78 10.11 4.23 -16.07
C ASN A 78 10.19 3.63 -17.48
N PRO A 79 9.86 4.38 -18.53
CA PRO A 79 10.02 3.92 -19.91
C PRO A 79 11.47 3.60 -20.29
N LEU A 80 12.46 4.20 -19.62
CA LEU A 80 13.89 3.87 -19.78
C LEU A 80 14.30 2.59 -19.01
N GLY A 81 13.39 1.98 -18.26
CA GLY A 81 13.66 0.86 -17.35
C GLY A 81 13.59 -0.52 -17.95
N GLU A 82 13.36 -0.66 -19.24
CA GLU A 82 13.26 -1.96 -19.91
C GLU A 82 14.64 -2.55 -20.20
N GLY A 83 15.31 -2.96 -19.14
CA GLY A 83 16.55 -3.71 -19.28
C GLY A 83 17.74 -3.07 -18.58
N TYR A 84 18.78 -3.86 -18.50
CA TYR A 84 20.10 -3.44 -18.07
C TYR A 84 21.00 -3.31 -19.30
N PRO A 85 21.99 -2.40 -19.27
CA PRO A 85 22.98 -2.35 -20.34
C PRO A 85 23.59 -3.74 -20.59
N PRO A 86 23.93 -4.07 -21.84
CA PRO A 86 24.64 -5.30 -22.15
C PRO A 86 25.89 -5.46 -21.27
N GLY A 87 26.11 -6.64 -20.71
CA GLY A 87 27.24 -6.91 -19.81
C GLY A 87 27.03 -6.52 -18.33
N CYS A 88 25.93 -5.91 -17.97
CA CYS A 88 25.61 -5.64 -16.56
C CYS A 88 25.34 -6.93 -15.80
N ARG A 89 26.23 -7.27 -14.85
CA ARG A 89 26.09 -8.48 -14.01
C ARG A 89 25.17 -8.28 -12.83
N THR A 90 25.12 -7.08 -12.27
CA THR A 90 24.32 -6.74 -11.09
C THR A 90 23.00 -6.13 -11.53
N LYS A 91 21.89 -6.72 -11.08
CA LYS A 91 20.54 -6.22 -11.36
C LYS A 91 19.93 -5.68 -10.07
N ILE A 92 19.55 -4.42 -10.09
CA ILE A 92 18.88 -3.74 -8.96
C ILE A 92 17.40 -3.61 -9.31
N ALA A 93 16.51 -3.90 -8.35
CA ALA A 93 15.07 -3.74 -8.56
C ALA A 93 14.71 -2.32 -8.99
N SER A 94 13.73 -2.19 -9.89
CA SER A 94 13.40 -0.91 -10.52
C SER A 94 13.07 0.20 -9.51
N TYR A 95 12.38 -0.11 -8.43
CA TYR A 95 12.05 0.85 -7.38
C TYR A 95 13.28 1.40 -6.64
N ALA A 96 14.38 0.64 -6.61
CA ALA A 96 15.61 0.99 -5.90
C ALA A 96 16.65 1.71 -6.78
N ARG A 97 16.31 2.01 -8.05
CA ARG A 97 17.22 2.70 -8.98
C ARG A 97 17.20 4.23 -8.87
N SER A 98 16.31 4.76 -8.05
CA SER A 98 16.15 6.20 -7.82
C SER A 98 16.57 6.57 -6.39
N ARG A 99 16.26 7.80 -6.00
CA ARG A 99 16.41 8.23 -4.60
C ARG A 99 15.54 7.38 -3.69
N ASP A 100 15.96 7.24 -2.43
CA ASP A 100 15.13 6.61 -1.40
C ASP A 100 13.74 7.27 -1.36
N TYR A 101 12.71 6.46 -1.61
CA TYR A 101 11.34 6.94 -1.71
C TYR A 101 10.73 7.30 -0.35
N HIS A 102 11.22 6.72 0.75
CA HIS A 102 10.67 6.96 2.09
C HIS A 102 10.66 8.45 2.46
N PRO A 103 11.81 9.19 2.43
CA PRO A 103 11.79 10.62 2.74
C PRO A 103 11.04 11.43 1.67
N VAL A 104 11.00 10.99 0.43
CA VAL A 104 10.26 11.67 -0.65
C VAL A 104 8.77 11.63 -0.38
N LEU A 105 8.19 10.43 -0.22
CA LEU A 105 6.77 10.26 0.04
C LEU A 105 6.36 10.88 1.39
N LYS A 106 7.19 10.74 2.44
CA LYS A 106 6.93 11.39 3.73
C LYS A 106 6.81 12.91 3.60
N ARG A 107 7.65 13.54 2.80
CA ARG A 107 7.58 14.98 2.54
C ARG A 107 6.31 15.35 1.78
N MET A 108 5.96 14.61 0.72
CA MET A 108 4.74 14.83 -0.06
C MET A 108 3.49 14.72 0.81
N LEU A 109 3.37 13.64 1.60
CA LEU A 109 2.28 13.46 2.56
C LEU A 109 2.28 14.53 3.65
N GLY A 110 3.46 14.94 4.14
CA GLY A 110 3.62 16.02 5.12
C GLY A 110 3.06 17.34 4.60
N THR A 111 3.33 17.70 3.35
CA THR A 111 2.78 18.90 2.70
C THR A 111 1.26 18.85 2.65
N MET A 112 0.67 17.70 2.32
CA MET A 112 -0.78 17.52 2.34
C MET A 112 -1.34 17.68 3.75
N LEU A 113 -0.73 17.04 4.74
CA LEU A 113 -1.17 17.10 6.14
C LEU A 113 -1.14 18.53 6.69
N GLU A 114 -0.09 19.29 6.38
CA GLU A 114 0.02 20.71 6.78
C GLU A 114 -1.06 21.58 6.13
N ALA A 115 -1.36 21.35 4.84
CA ALA A 115 -2.43 22.06 4.14
C ALA A 115 -3.81 21.74 4.76
N LEU A 116 -4.04 20.46 5.07
CA LEU A 116 -5.27 20.02 5.74
C LEU A 116 -5.42 20.63 7.14
N ARG A 117 -4.35 20.66 7.94
CA ARG A 117 -4.37 21.29 9.29
C ARG A 117 -4.67 22.78 9.24
N ARG A 118 -4.19 23.48 8.22
CA ARG A 118 -4.51 24.91 8.03
C ARG A 118 -5.97 25.13 7.69
N GLN A 119 -6.54 24.25 6.88
CA GLN A 119 -7.94 24.37 6.42
C GLN A 119 -8.96 23.86 7.46
N TYR A 120 -8.59 22.87 8.27
CA TYR A 120 -9.49 22.21 9.22
C TYR A 120 -8.93 22.29 10.65
N PRO A 121 -9.28 23.35 11.43
CA PRO A 121 -8.86 23.46 12.82
C PRO A 121 -9.24 22.22 13.64
N GLY A 122 -8.32 21.73 14.46
CA GLY A 122 -8.51 20.53 15.27
C GLY A 122 -8.23 19.21 14.55
N LEU A 123 -7.91 19.23 13.25
CA LEU A 123 -7.43 18.05 12.56
C LEU A 123 -6.05 17.64 13.08
N THR A 124 -5.94 16.39 13.50
CA THR A 124 -4.66 15.73 13.72
C THR A 124 -4.52 14.54 12.77
N GLY A 125 -3.32 14.01 12.66
CA GLY A 125 -3.05 12.86 11.80
C GLY A 125 -1.58 12.55 11.71
N ARG A 126 -1.27 11.42 11.07
CA ARG A 126 0.10 10.93 10.86
C ARG A 126 0.28 10.42 9.44
N THR A 127 1.51 10.54 8.95
CA THR A 127 1.96 10.00 7.67
C THR A 127 2.64 8.65 7.88
N PHE A 128 2.42 7.72 6.98
CA PHE A 128 3.05 6.41 6.97
C PHE A 128 3.61 6.11 5.59
N VAL A 129 4.74 5.44 5.55
CA VAL A 129 5.39 4.92 4.34
C VAL A 129 6.17 3.69 4.76
N ASP A 130 5.73 2.51 4.38
CA ASP A 130 6.36 1.18 4.52
C ASP A 130 6.72 0.74 5.96
N THR A 131 7.28 1.61 6.77
CA THR A 131 7.89 1.24 8.06
C THR A 131 6.93 1.01 9.23
N ALA A 132 5.63 1.19 9.04
CA ALA A 132 4.63 0.99 10.08
C ALA A 132 3.91 -0.37 9.91
N PRO A 133 3.33 -0.93 10.99
CA PRO A 133 2.54 -2.14 10.89
C PRO A 133 1.16 -1.85 10.29
N LEU A 134 1.12 -1.49 9.01
CA LEU A 134 -0.09 -1.26 8.22
C LEU A 134 -0.22 -2.29 7.10
N LEU A 135 -1.44 -2.64 6.75
CA LEU A 135 -1.73 -3.39 5.53
C LEU A 135 -1.92 -2.42 4.35
N GLU A 136 -0.87 -1.68 3.98
CA GLU A 136 -0.90 -0.62 2.95
C GLU A 136 -1.60 -1.07 1.66
N LYS A 137 -1.24 -2.25 1.16
CA LYS A 137 -1.86 -2.81 -0.06
C LYS A 137 -3.35 -3.08 0.09
N GLN A 138 -3.79 -3.52 1.27
CA GLN A 138 -5.22 -3.74 1.52
C GLN A 138 -5.96 -2.41 1.69
N LEU A 139 -5.37 -1.45 2.39
CA LEU A 139 -5.93 -0.09 2.49
C LEU A 139 -6.06 0.55 1.11
N ALA A 140 -5.12 0.30 0.20
CA ALA A 140 -5.21 0.75 -1.19
C ALA A 140 -6.37 0.10 -1.96
N VAL A 141 -6.69 -1.18 -1.69
CA VAL A 141 -7.89 -1.84 -2.24
C VAL A 141 -9.16 -1.22 -1.67
N GLU A 142 -9.21 -0.99 -0.35
CA GLU A 142 -10.35 -0.35 0.31
C GLU A 142 -10.60 1.08 -0.19
N ALA A 143 -9.52 1.78 -0.55
CA ALA A 143 -9.55 3.13 -1.12
C ALA A 143 -9.71 3.14 -2.66
N GLY A 144 -10.01 1.99 -3.28
CA GLY A 144 -10.35 1.90 -4.69
C GLY A 144 -9.19 1.98 -5.69
N LEU A 145 -7.93 1.93 -5.25
CA LEU A 145 -6.78 2.10 -6.14
C LEU A 145 -6.53 0.89 -7.07
N GLY A 146 -6.95 -0.30 -6.66
CA GLY A 146 -6.70 -1.51 -7.42
C GLY A 146 -7.06 -2.78 -6.66
N TRP A 147 -6.50 -3.91 -7.05
CA TRP A 147 -6.77 -5.21 -6.45
C TRP A 147 -5.47 -5.94 -6.06
N ILE A 148 -5.56 -6.89 -5.13
CA ILE A 148 -4.43 -7.78 -4.83
C ILE A 148 -4.32 -8.84 -5.93
N GLY A 149 -3.21 -8.84 -6.64
CA GLY A 149 -2.87 -9.83 -7.64
C GLY A 149 -2.55 -11.20 -7.04
N ARG A 150 -2.42 -12.22 -7.89
CA ARG A 150 -2.05 -13.58 -7.45
C ARG A 150 -0.68 -13.67 -6.78
N GLN A 151 0.22 -12.71 -7.07
CA GLN A 151 1.55 -12.58 -6.46
C GLN A 151 1.54 -11.77 -5.14
N SER A 152 0.37 -11.49 -4.56
CA SER A 152 0.21 -10.72 -3.30
C SER A 152 0.67 -9.25 -3.37
N LEU A 153 0.85 -8.68 -4.56
CA LEU A 153 1.08 -7.25 -4.74
C LEU A 153 -0.20 -6.54 -5.14
N LEU A 154 -0.28 -5.25 -4.81
CA LEU A 154 -1.30 -4.37 -5.38
C LEU A 154 -1.08 -4.25 -6.89
N LEU A 155 -2.16 -4.37 -7.65
CA LEU A 155 -2.22 -4.08 -9.07
C LEU A 155 -3.20 -2.93 -9.31
N THR A 156 -2.73 -1.86 -9.92
CA THR A 156 -3.57 -0.73 -10.33
C THR A 156 -3.88 -0.83 -11.83
N PRO A 157 -5.04 -0.34 -12.30
CA PRO A 157 -5.36 -0.37 -13.73
C PRO A 157 -4.38 0.40 -14.60
N GLN A 158 -3.82 1.51 -14.08
CA GLN A 158 -2.98 2.43 -14.83
C GLN A 158 -1.50 2.01 -14.84
N TYR A 159 -0.98 1.57 -13.68
CA TYR A 159 0.45 1.39 -13.46
C TYR A 159 0.85 -0.07 -13.15
N GLY A 160 -0.12 -1.00 -13.12
CA GLY A 160 0.15 -2.38 -12.69
C GLY A 160 0.66 -2.42 -11.25
N SER A 161 1.73 -3.17 -11.00
CA SER A 161 2.37 -3.26 -9.67
C SER A 161 3.49 -2.24 -9.45
N TYR A 162 3.73 -1.33 -10.38
CA TYR A 162 4.84 -0.37 -10.33
C TYR A 162 4.45 0.89 -9.54
N VAL A 163 3.98 0.71 -8.32
CA VAL A 163 3.57 1.82 -7.43
C VAL A 163 4.19 1.68 -6.05
N LEU A 164 4.56 2.81 -5.48
CA LEU A 164 4.96 2.98 -4.09
C LEU A 164 3.81 3.63 -3.35
N LEU A 165 3.49 3.14 -2.17
CA LEU A 165 2.34 3.58 -1.37
C LEU A 165 2.78 4.50 -0.23
N GLY A 166 1.84 5.33 0.21
CA GLY A 166 1.97 6.10 1.43
C GLY A 166 0.61 6.57 1.90
N GLU A 167 0.42 6.65 3.20
CA GLU A 167 -0.86 6.90 3.83
C GLU A 167 -0.84 8.13 4.73
N LEU A 168 -2.00 8.81 4.76
CA LEU A 168 -2.38 9.76 5.80
C LEU A 168 -3.51 9.13 6.62
N VAL A 169 -3.32 8.99 7.92
CA VAL A 169 -4.38 8.61 8.84
C VAL A 169 -4.81 9.87 9.59
N LEU A 170 -6.09 10.23 9.47
CA LEU A 170 -6.65 11.51 9.90
C LEU A 170 -7.76 11.31 10.94
N THR A 171 -7.87 12.25 11.89
CA THR A 171 -8.85 12.20 12.99
C THR A 171 -10.21 12.81 12.69
N LEU A 172 -10.40 13.37 11.51
CA LEU A 172 -11.71 13.85 11.06
C LEU A 172 -12.26 12.97 9.95
N PRO A 173 -13.59 12.77 9.87
CA PRO A 173 -14.21 12.03 8.78
C PRO A 173 -14.16 12.83 7.47
N SER A 174 -14.09 12.12 6.35
CA SER A 174 -14.29 12.70 5.02
C SER A 174 -15.78 12.79 4.68
N ASP A 175 -16.14 13.77 3.86
CA ASP A 175 -17.50 13.88 3.29
C ASP A 175 -17.75 12.84 2.18
N GLN A 176 -16.68 12.24 1.65
CA GLN A 176 -16.73 11.24 0.61
C GLN A 176 -15.65 10.19 0.82
N TYR A 177 -16.03 8.92 0.67
CA TYR A 177 -15.13 7.78 0.62
C TYR A 177 -15.23 7.08 -0.73
N ASP A 178 -14.11 6.55 -1.21
CA ASP A 178 -14.09 5.75 -2.43
C ASP A 178 -14.60 4.34 -2.13
N ALA A 179 -15.24 3.73 -3.11
CA ALA A 179 -15.66 2.33 -2.99
C ALA A 179 -14.45 1.40 -3.13
N PRO A 180 -14.39 0.31 -2.34
CA PRO A 180 -13.38 -0.71 -2.52
C PRO A 180 -13.31 -1.20 -3.96
N PHE A 181 -12.10 -1.47 -4.45
CA PHE A 181 -11.93 -1.94 -5.82
C PHE A 181 -12.60 -3.30 -6.00
N ALA A 182 -13.61 -3.35 -6.86
CA ALA A 182 -14.42 -4.53 -7.08
C ALA A 182 -13.71 -5.56 -7.98
N GLY A 183 -13.53 -6.77 -7.44
CA GLY A 183 -13.04 -7.93 -8.17
C GLY A 183 -11.54 -7.90 -8.52
N ALA A 184 -11.00 -9.08 -8.79
CA ALA A 184 -9.62 -9.23 -9.26
C ALA A 184 -9.61 -9.39 -10.78
N ARG A 185 -8.79 -8.62 -11.48
CA ARG A 185 -8.69 -8.66 -12.96
C ARG A 185 -7.61 -9.63 -13.47
N CYS A 186 -7.16 -10.55 -12.65
CA CYS A 186 -6.18 -11.56 -13.08
C CYS A 186 -6.76 -12.61 -14.03
N GLY A 187 -8.06 -12.87 -13.98
CA GLY A 187 -8.72 -13.86 -14.84
C GLY A 187 -8.02 -15.23 -14.84
N ARG A 188 -7.66 -15.73 -16.02
CA ARG A 188 -6.92 -17.02 -16.19
C ARG A 188 -5.40 -16.85 -16.17
N CYS A 189 -4.87 -15.63 -16.06
CA CYS A 189 -3.44 -15.36 -16.09
C CYS A 189 -2.72 -16.05 -14.91
N ARG A 190 -1.60 -16.71 -15.20
CA ARG A 190 -0.76 -17.42 -14.24
C ARG A 190 0.71 -16.98 -14.29
N ASN A 191 1.05 -15.95 -15.07
CA ASN A 191 2.44 -15.56 -15.34
C ASN A 191 3.28 -15.44 -14.06
N CYS A 192 2.75 -14.80 -13.01
CA CYS A 192 3.49 -14.63 -11.76
C CYS A 192 3.73 -15.95 -11.00
N LEU A 193 2.79 -16.90 -11.07
CA LEU A 193 2.95 -18.21 -10.45
C LEU A 193 3.99 -19.04 -11.22
N ASP A 194 3.86 -19.07 -12.54
CA ASP A 194 4.69 -19.91 -13.41
C ASP A 194 6.12 -19.35 -13.55
N SER A 195 6.31 -18.03 -13.36
CA SER A 195 7.62 -17.36 -13.39
C SER A 195 8.33 -17.29 -12.04
N CYS A 196 7.71 -17.74 -10.93
CA CYS A 196 8.36 -17.69 -9.64
C CYS A 196 9.50 -18.73 -9.57
N PRO A 197 10.78 -18.30 -9.49
CA PRO A 197 11.92 -19.22 -9.64
C PRO A 197 12.04 -20.23 -8.50
N THR A 198 11.50 -19.90 -7.33
CA THR A 198 11.55 -20.75 -6.13
C THR A 198 10.21 -21.44 -5.82
N GLY A 199 9.15 -21.14 -6.61
CA GLY A 199 7.80 -21.61 -6.34
C GLY A 199 7.24 -21.11 -4.99
N ALA A 200 7.68 -19.94 -4.54
CA ALA A 200 7.23 -19.35 -3.28
C ALA A 200 5.76 -18.93 -3.31
N ILE A 201 5.17 -18.66 -4.47
CA ILE A 201 3.74 -18.38 -4.64
C ILE A 201 3.00 -19.72 -4.67
N VAL A 202 2.72 -20.28 -3.49
CA VAL A 202 2.18 -21.64 -3.34
C VAL A 202 0.70 -21.75 -3.72
N ALA A 203 -0.02 -20.63 -3.70
CA ALA A 203 -1.40 -20.50 -4.18
C ALA A 203 -1.66 -19.02 -4.54
N PRO A 204 -2.75 -18.70 -5.27
CA PRO A 204 -3.12 -17.31 -5.52
C PRO A 204 -3.19 -16.50 -4.24
N LYS A 205 -2.40 -15.42 -4.14
CA LYS A 205 -2.25 -14.51 -2.98
C LYS A 205 -1.57 -15.14 -1.76
N VAL A 206 -1.02 -16.34 -1.85
CA VAL A 206 -0.33 -17.01 -0.74
C VAL A 206 1.14 -17.17 -1.09
N ILE A 207 1.98 -16.52 -0.29
CA ILE A 207 3.45 -16.62 -0.40
C ILE A 207 3.98 -17.39 0.80
N ASP A 208 4.75 -18.43 0.54
CA ASP A 208 5.59 -19.08 1.54
C ASP A 208 6.94 -18.36 1.58
N THR A 209 7.17 -17.58 2.65
CA THR A 209 8.40 -16.78 2.77
C THR A 209 9.64 -17.62 3.05
N ASN A 210 9.48 -18.90 3.46
CA ASN A 210 10.62 -19.82 3.55
C ASN A 210 11.28 -20.09 2.18
N ARG A 211 10.54 -19.84 1.11
CA ARG A 211 10.97 -20.08 -0.29
C ARG A 211 11.18 -18.79 -1.08
N CYS A 212 10.73 -17.64 -0.54
CA CYS A 212 10.85 -16.34 -1.20
C CYS A 212 12.27 -15.81 -1.08
N ILE A 213 12.82 -15.32 -2.19
CA ILE A 213 14.15 -14.69 -2.29
C ILE A 213 14.06 -13.18 -2.11
#